data_1b8c92835e51044cdaad179d8825cd66
#
_entry.id   1b8c92835e51044cdaad179d8825cd66
#
_cell.length_a   1.000
_cell.length_b   1.000
_cell.length_c   1.000
_cell.angle_alpha   90.00
_cell.angle_beta   90.00
_cell.angle_gamma   90.00
#
_symmetry.space_group_name_H-M   'P 1'
#
loop_
_entity.id
_entity.type
_entity.pdbx_description
1 polymer ?
#
loop_
_entity_poly.entity_id
_entity_poly.type
_entity_poly.pdbx_seq_one_letter_code
_entity_poly.pdbx_strand_id
1 'polypeptide(L)'
;MTLNLLLGTPEEEQYTQMLLDDVENAPAAQGKRLYWMHTIPFWSEAVREQLCFRKEAQIVGCELAQVCEPDFDPEKPYEAMAKRMVYHALNGTVSRRIEAGIRHAKEAGADGAVWFCHWGCK
;
A
#
# COMPACT_ATOMS: atom_id res chain seq x y z
N MET A 1 -4.12 7.89 5.57
CA MET A 1 -4.88 7.62 6.81
C MET A 1 -6.33 8.10 6.73
N THR A 2 -6.61 9.18 6.06
CA THR A 2 -7.97 9.75 5.91
C THR A 2 -8.91 8.84 5.11
N LEU A 3 -8.43 8.16 4.07
CA LEU A 3 -9.21 7.21 3.25
C LEU A 3 -9.87 6.10 4.07
N ASN A 4 -9.19 5.56 5.08
CA ASN A 4 -9.75 4.49 5.90
C ASN A 4 -10.94 4.94 6.78
N LEU A 5 -11.12 6.24 7.00
CA LEU A 5 -12.22 6.78 7.79
C LEU A 5 -13.48 7.05 6.94
N LEU A 6 -13.32 7.11 5.62
CA LEU A 6 -14.39 7.41 4.67
C LEU A 6 -14.85 6.20 3.87
N LEU A 7 -14.32 5.01 4.18
CA LEU A 7 -14.60 3.76 3.45
C LEU A 7 -16.11 3.53 3.29
N GLY A 8 -16.53 3.38 2.03
CA GLY A 8 -17.92 3.11 1.66
C GLY A 8 -18.82 4.35 1.65
N THR A 9 -18.27 5.57 1.67
CA THR A 9 -19.02 6.81 1.51
C THR A 9 -18.89 7.40 0.11
N PRO A 10 -19.87 8.20 -0.36
CA PRO A 10 -19.75 8.91 -1.64
C PRO A 10 -18.54 9.86 -1.70
N GLU A 11 -18.14 10.41 -0.56
CA GLU A 11 -16.95 11.26 -0.45
C GLU A 11 -15.66 10.49 -0.70
N GLU A 12 -15.59 9.23 -0.26
CA GLU A 12 -14.45 8.38 -0.58
C GLU A 12 -14.39 8.07 -2.08
N GLU A 13 -15.51 7.73 -2.69
CA GLU A 13 -15.58 7.45 -4.12
C GLU A 13 -15.07 8.66 -4.93
N GLN A 14 -15.57 9.87 -4.61
CA GLN A 14 -15.14 11.10 -5.26
C GLN A 14 -13.64 11.37 -5.06
N TYR A 15 -13.16 11.21 -3.84
CA TYR A 15 -11.75 11.43 -3.52
C TYR A 15 -10.84 10.40 -4.21
N THR A 16 -11.27 9.14 -4.27
CA THR A 16 -10.53 8.09 -4.95
C THR A 16 -10.46 8.35 -6.45
N GLN A 17 -11.55 8.83 -7.06
CA GLN A 17 -11.55 9.19 -8.48
C GLN A 17 -10.59 10.35 -8.75
N MET A 18 -10.57 11.38 -7.92
CA MET A 18 -9.60 12.48 -8.06
C MET A 18 -8.15 11.98 -7.96
N LEU A 19 -7.86 11.04 -7.05
CA LEU A 19 -6.53 10.45 -6.93
C LEU A 19 -6.16 9.59 -8.16
N LEU A 20 -7.11 8.87 -8.73
CA LEU A 20 -6.88 8.10 -9.96
C LEU A 20 -6.54 9.04 -11.12
N ASP A 21 -7.32 10.11 -11.30
CA ASP A 21 -7.06 11.10 -12.34
C ASP A 21 -5.67 11.75 -12.17
N ASP A 22 -5.28 12.06 -10.94
CA ASP A 22 -3.95 12.60 -10.63
C ASP A 22 -2.83 11.60 -10.97
N VAL A 23 -3.02 10.32 -10.65
CA VAL A 23 -2.04 9.27 -10.92
C VAL A 23 -1.91 9.01 -12.44
N GLU A 24 -3.03 8.98 -13.17
CA GLU A 24 -3.03 8.77 -14.62
C GLU A 24 -2.33 9.91 -15.35
N ASN A 25 -2.44 11.13 -14.85
CA ASN A 25 -1.80 12.32 -15.42
C ASN A 25 -0.39 12.60 -14.85
N ALA A 26 0.02 11.85 -13.83
CA ALA A 26 1.34 12.02 -13.23
C ALA A 26 2.47 11.55 -14.17
N PRO A 27 3.61 12.23 -14.19
CA PRO A 27 4.78 11.73 -14.91
C PRO A 27 5.22 10.39 -14.33
N ALA A 28 5.65 9.48 -15.21
CA ALA A 28 6.16 8.18 -14.78
C ALA A 28 7.28 8.32 -13.73
N ALA A 29 7.26 7.46 -12.74
CA ALA A 29 8.27 7.42 -11.70
C ALA A 29 9.68 7.29 -12.32
N GLN A 30 10.58 8.17 -11.90
CA GLN A 30 11.99 8.18 -12.31
C GLN A 30 12.86 7.64 -11.16
N GLY A 31 14.03 7.10 -11.50
CA GLY A 31 14.96 6.58 -10.50
C GLY A 31 14.59 5.20 -9.97
N LYS A 32 15.06 4.88 -8.78
CA LYS A 32 14.81 3.59 -8.14
C LYS A 32 13.40 3.52 -7.57
N ARG A 33 12.70 2.44 -7.86
CA ARG A 33 11.36 2.15 -7.36
C ARG A 33 11.46 1.25 -6.14
N LEU A 34 10.95 1.70 -5.00
CA LEU A 34 11.09 1.01 -3.72
C LEU A 34 9.73 0.52 -3.23
N TYR A 35 9.69 -0.75 -2.83
CA TYR A 35 8.57 -1.30 -2.09
C TYR A 35 8.84 -1.16 -0.59
N TRP A 36 7.91 -0.53 0.13
CA TRP A 36 8.07 -0.30 1.56
C TRP A 36 7.34 -1.35 2.39
N MET A 37 8.06 -2.05 3.23
CA MET A 37 7.50 -3.02 4.16
C MET A 37 7.29 -2.36 5.53
N HIS A 38 6.11 -2.59 6.10
CA HIS A 38 5.65 -2.02 7.36
C HIS A 38 5.34 -0.51 7.25
N THR A 39 5.35 0.21 8.37
CA THR A 39 4.97 1.63 8.45
C THR A 39 5.99 2.53 7.78
N ILE A 40 5.54 3.44 6.92
CA ILE A 40 6.40 4.50 6.40
C ILE A 40 6.50 5.58 7.49
N PRO A 41 7.71 5.94 7.94
CA PRO A 41 7.89 6.93 8.99
C PRO A 41 7.73 8.37 8.45
N PHE A 42 6.52 8.74 8.06
CA PHE A 42 6.19 10.07 7.51
C PHE A 42 6.48 11.24 8.46
N TRP A 43 6.65 10.96 9.76
CA TRP A 43 7.10 11.96 10.74
C TRP A 43 8.57 12.35 10.57
N SER A 44 9.36 11.53 9.87
CA SER A 44 10.76 11.84 9.59
C SER A 44 10.86 12.69 8.33
N GLU A 45 11.29 13.94 8.48
CA GLU A 45 11.51 14.85 7.36
C GLU A 45 12.52 14.28 6.36
N ALA A 46 13.63 13.71 6.84
CA ALA A 46 14.64 13.09 6.00
C ALA A 46 14.08 11.96 5.12
N VAL A 47 13.19 11.11 5.66
CA VAL A 47 12.56 10.04 4.87
C VAL A 47 11.63 10.62 3.82
N ARG A 48 10.82 11.61 4.17
CA ARG A 48 9.94 12.27 3.20
C ARG A 48 10.73 12.91 2.07
N GLU A 49 11.74 13.69 2.40
CA GLU A 49 12.56 14.37 1.41
C GLU A 49 13.33 13.41 0.52
N GLN A 50 13.90 12.35 1.06
CA GLN A 50 14.75 11.42 0.32
C GLN A 50 13.96 10.43 -0.54
N LEU A 51 12.77 9.99 -0.11
CA LEU A 51 12.06 8.86 -0.71
C LEU A 51 10.67 9.22 -1.27
N CYS A 52 10.08 10.33 -0.87
CA CYS A 52 8.74 10.69 -1.33
C CYS A 52 8.74 11.84 -2.35
N PHE A 53 9.73 12.74 -2.29
CA PHE A 53 9.75 13.95 -3.12
C PHE A 53 10.95 14.06 -4.06
N ARG A 54 11.88 13.10 -4.02
CA ARG A 54 13.03 13.09 -4.93
C ARG A 54 12.78 12.18 -6.14
N LYS A 55 13.50 12.51 -7.23
CA LYS A 55 13.43 11.74 -8.47
C LYS A 55 14.33 10.50 -8.46
N GLU A 56 15.34 10.47 -7.60
CA GLU A 56 16.36 9.42 -7.56
C GLU A 56 15.84 8.11 -6.97
N ALA A 57 14.88 8.21 -6.03
CA ALA A 57 14.22 7.05 -5.44
C ALA A 57 12.79 7.42 -5.03
N GLN A 58 11.85 6.52 -5.28
CA GLN A 58 10.44 6.73 -4.97
C GLN A 58 9.82 5.47 -4.39
N ILE A 59 8.92 5.64 -3.42
CA ILE A 59 8.12 4.54 -2.90
C ILE A 59 6.95 4.32 -3.86
N VAL A 60 6.94 3.16 -4.52
CA VAL A 60 5.91 2.78 -5.50
C VAL A 60 4.88 1.81 -4.96
N GLY A 61 5.08 1.29 -3.77
CA GLY A 61 4.15 0.41 -3.08
C GLY A 61 4.48 0.29 -1.61
N CYS A 62 3.45 0.05 -0.79
CA CYS A 62 3.60 -0.11 0.64
C CYS A 62 2.77 -1.28 1.15
N GLU A 63 3.37 -2.14 1.96
CA GLU A 63 2.71 -3.32 2.53
C GLU A 63 1.40 -2.97 3.26
N LEU A 64 1.39 -1.89 4.03
CA LEU A 64 0.19 -1.50 4.79
C LEU A 64 -0.89 -0.81 3.94
N ALA A 65 -0.59 -0.39 2.72
CA ALA A 65 -1.58 0.15 1.80
C ALA A 65 -2.27 -0.95 0.97
N GLN A 66 -1.61 -2.09 0.79
CA GLN A 66 -2.09 -3.23 0.01
C GLN A 66 -2.80 -4.27 0.89
N VAL A 67 -3.76 -3.79 1.66
CA VAL A 67 -4.44 -4.57 2.71
C VAL A 67 -5.55 -5.47 2.16
N CYS A 68 -5.91 -5.34 0.88
CA CYS A 68 -7.07 -6.03 0.30
C CYS A 68 -6.67 -6.91 -0.88
N GLU A 69 -7.07 -8.16 -0.84
CA GLU A 69 -7.19 -8.96 -2.06
C GLU A 69 -8.33 -8.39 -2.93
N PRO A 70 -8.17 -8.36 -4.26
CA PRO A 70 -9.03 -7.60 -5.16
C PRO A 70 -10.45 -8.14 -5.35
N ASP A 71 -10.77 -9.34 -4.85
CA ASP A 71 -12.07 -9.96 -5.06
C ASP A 71 -13.10 -9.49 -4.03
N PHE A 72 -13.56 -8.27 -4.19
CA PHE A 72 -14.72 -7.75 -3.48
C PHE A 72 -15.97 -7.96 -4.31
N ASP A 73 -16.78 -8.96 -3.93
CA ASP A 73 -18.11 -9.15 -4.52
C ASP A 73 -19.12 -8.30 -3.74
N PRO A 74 -19.63 -7.18 -4.31
CA PRO A 74 -20.57 -6.31 -3.63
C PRO A 74 -21.92 -6.98 -3.35
N GLU A 75 -22.26 -8.04 -4.09
CA GLU A 75 -23.48 -8.82 -3.88
C GLU A 75 -23.37 -9.74 -2.64
N LYS A 76 -22.15 -9.95 -2.13
CA LYS A 76 -21.86 -10.78 -0.96
C LYS A 76 -21.02 -10.05 0.09
N PRO A 77 -21.51 -8.94 0.65
CA PRO A 77 -20.71 -8.06 1.48
C PRO A 77 -20.13 -8.74 2.74
N TYR A 78 -20.90 -9.63 3.37
CA TYR A 78 -20.42 -10.36 4.56
C TYR A 78 -19.32 -11.37 4.23
N GLU A 79 -19.45 -12.08 3.10
CA GLU A 79 -18.41 -12.98 2.62
C GLU A 79 -17.14 -12.21 2.23
N ALA A 80 -17.30 -11.09 1.54
CA ALA A 80 -16.19 -10.20 1.18
C ALA A 80 -15.46 -9.67 2.42
N MET A 81 -16.18 -9.24 3.45
CA MET A 81 -15.59 -8.82 4.73
C MET A 81 -14.85 -9.97 5.42
N ALA A 82 -15.44 -11.15 5.48
CA ALA A 82 -14.81 -12.32 6.08
C ALA A 82 -13.53 -12.71 5.33
N LYS A 83 -13.54 -12.72 4.00
CA LYS A 83 -12.37 -12.94 3.16
C LYS A 83 -11.28 -11.90 3.44
N ARG A 84 -11.65 -10.61 3.49
CA ARG A 84 -10.71 -9.53 3.81
C ARG A 84 -10.02 -9.75 5.16
N MET A 85 -10.75 -10.18 6.17
CA MET A 85 -10.20 -10.46 7.50
C MET A 85 -9.28 -11.68 7.49
N VAL A 86 -9.72 -12.78 6.87
CA VAL A 86 -8.98 -14.05 6.86
C VAL A 86 -7.75 -13.99 5.95
N TYR A 87 -7.90 -13.34 4.78
CA TYR A 87 -6.85 -13.30 3.76
C TYR A 87 -5.92 -12.07 3.86
N HIS A 88 -6.10 -11.24 4.86
CA HIS A 88 -5.20 -10.12 5.12
C HIS A 88 -3.75 -10.60 5.26
N ALA A 89 -2.81 -9.94 4.60
CA ALA A 89 -1.40 -10.37 4.56
C ALA A 89 -0.74 -10.45 5.94
N LEU A 90 -1.18 -9.63 6.89
CA LEU A 90 -0.68 -9.64 8.27
C LEU A 90 -1.39 -10.70 9.16
N ASN A 91 -2.39 -11.38 8.63
CA ASN A 91 -3.15 -12.40 9.34
C ASN A 91 -2.78 -13.78 8.80
N GLY A 92 -2.12 -14.61 9.60
CA GLY A 92 -1.72 -15.94 9.18
C GLY A 92 -0.23 -16.22 9.36
N THR A 93 0.32 -17.11 8.54
CA THR A 93 1.71 -17.53 8.63
C THR A 93 2.69 -16.50 8.05
N VAL A 94 3.92 -16.54 8.52
CA VAL A 94 5.02 -15.70 7.98
C VAL A 94 5.22 -15.95 6.48
N SER A 95 5.12 -17.21 6.04
CA SER A 95 5.24 -17.58 4.62
C SER A 95 4.24 -16.83 3.76
N ARG A 96 2.99 -16.76 4.19
CA ARG A 96 1.92 -16.05 3.49
C ARG A 96 2.21 -14.54 3.35
N ARG A 97 2.72 -13.92 4.42
CA ARG A 97 3.14 -12.52 4.38
C ARG A 97 4.30 -12.29 3.41
N ILE A 98 5.28 -13.20 3.41
CA ILE A 98 6.42 -13.14 2.48
C ILE A 98 5.94 -13.26 1.04
N GLU A 99 5.09 -14.24 0.73
CA GLU A 99 4.54 -14.46 -0.61
C GLU A 99 3.76 -13.24 -1.10
N ALA A 100 2.89 -12.67 -0.26
CA ALA A 100 2.15 -11.46 -0.56
C ALA A 100 3.08 -10.27 -0.82
N GLY A 101 4.07 -10.05 0.03
CA GLY A 101 5.06 -8.98 -0.13
C GLY A 101 5.85 -9.09 -1.42
N ILE A 102 6.31 -10.30 -1.77
CA ILE A 102 7.03 -10.56 -3.04
C ILE A 102 6.12 -10.28 -4.23
N ARG A 103 4.86 -10.75 -4.19
CA ARG A 103 3.89 -10.53 -5.27
C ARG A 103 3.65 -9.03 -5.47
N HIS A 104 3.30 -8.32 -4.41
CA HIS A 104 3.02 -6.89 -4.50
C HIS A 104 4.22 -6.05 -4.93
N ALA A 105 5.42 -6.38 -4.46
CA ALA A 105 6.64 -5.71 -4.89
C ALA A 105 6.89 -5.90 -6.40
N LYS A 106 6.63 -7.10 -6.93
CA LYS A 106 6.73 -7.39 -8.37
C LYS A 106 5.65 -6.67 -9.18
N GLU A 107 4.40 -6.67 -8.72
CA GLU A 107 3.28 -5.97 -9.36
C GLU A 107 3.52 -4.46 -9.40
N ALA A 108 4.07 -3.89 -8.33
CA ALA A 108 4.48 -2.49 -8.29
C ALA A 108 5.74 -2.20 -9.14
N GLY A 109 6.37 -3.21 -9.72
CA GLY A 109 7.60 -3.08 -10.50
C GLY A 109 8.76 -2.53 -9.68
N ALA A 110 8.86 -2.89 -8.41
CA ALA A 110 9.91 -2.38 -7.52
C ALA A 110 11.29 -2.93 -7.89
N ASP A 111 12.30 -2.06 -7.82
CA ASP A 111 13.71 -2.41 -8.00
C ASP A 111 14.36 -2.92 -6.71
N GLY A 112 13.73 -2.63 -5.56
CA GLY A 112 14.20 -3.04 -4.25
C GLY A 112 13.13 -2.87 -3.19
N ALA A 113 13.40 -3.40 -1.99
CA ALA A 113 12.50 -3.28 -0.85
C ALA A 113 13.23 -2.64 0.34
N VAL A 114 12.49 -1.82 1.08
CA VAL A 114 12.93 -1.25 2.34
C VAL A 114 12.07 -1.84 3.45
N TRP A 115 12.70 -2.43 4.44
CA TRP A 115 12.03 -2.90 5.62
C TRP A 115 12.30 -1.94 6.78
N PHE A 116 11.26 -1.22 7.19
CA PHE A 116 11.30 -0.40 8.38
C PHE A 116 10.89 -1.24 9.59
N CYS A 117 11.85 -1.52 10.46
CA CYS A 117 11.60 -2.26 11.68
C CYS A 117 11.39 -1.29 12.85
N HIS A 118 10.17 -1.23 13.35
CA HIS A 118 9.88 -0.55 14.60
C HIS A 118 10.10 -1.55 15.74
N TRP A 119 11.08 -1.28 16.59
CA TRP A 119 11.48 -2.26 17.61
C TRP A 119 10.46 -2.50 18.74
N GLY A 120 9.39 -1.71 18.79
CA GLY A 120 8.22 -1.96 19.61
C GLY A 120 7.19 -2.93 18.98
N CYS A 121 7.36 -3.29 17.70
CA CYS A 121 6.51 -4.25 16.99
C CYS A 121 7.32 -5.53 16.76
N LYS A 122 6.95 -6.59 17.48
CA LYS A 122 7.53 -7.92 17.25
C LYS A 122 6.68 -8.70 16.27
#